data_7d17901382eee09e47f06b8b40e14422
#
_entry.id   7d17901382eee09e47f06b8b40e14422
#
_cell.length_a   1.000
_cell.length_b   1.000
_cell.length_c   1.000
_cell.angle_alpha   90.00
_cell.angle_beta   90.00
_cell.angle_gamma   90.00
#
_symmetry.space_group_name_H-M   'P 1'
#
loop_
_entity.id
_entity.type
_entity.pdbx_description
1 polymer ?
#
loop_
_entity_poly.entity_id
_entity_poly.type
_entity_poly.pdbx_seq_one_letter_code
_entity_poly.pdbx_strand_id
1 'polypeptide(L)'
;MKKKIISKLFFTRICAYSLALVMAGTLIPVYPVMAKTTQEEQTQDDADTQMETIQISSARDLEELAENCHTDEWSRNKIIELTQDIDLAGSDFLNIPVFRGVFKGNGHKITNYRYNGNGYVTGFFRYVEEGGIVENLYLSGNVTSEDEKQCIGAICGINRGTIRDCTFQGLVEGKYETAGIVGINEGTGTVQRCTTKGTVTGYYYTGGIVGKNFGTVDNCSNYANI
;
A
#
# COMPACT_ATOMS: atom_id res chain seq x y z
N MET A 1 -28.44 -20.97 23.45
CA MET A 1 -27.48 -22.10 23.59
C MET A 1 -27.35 -22.81 22.27
N LYS A 2 -26.26 -22.64 21.51
CA LYS A 2 -25.77 -23.58 20.49
C LYS A 2 -24.28 -23.30 20.32
N LYS A 3 -23.47 -24.22 20.82
CA LYS A 3 -22.00 -24.25 20.70
C LYS A 3 -21.65 -24.61 19.25
N LYS A 4 -20.79 -23.80 18.60
CA LYS A 4 -20.13 -24.16 17.35
C LYS A 4 -18.76 -24.77 17.66
N ILE A 5 -18.58 -26.00 17.25
CA ILE A 5 -17.36 -26.78 17.37
C ILE A 5 -16.43 -26.36 16.23
N ILE A 6 -15.22 -25.94 16.60
CA ILE A 6 -14.14 -25.65 15.65
C ILE A 6 -13.33 -26.94 15.46
N SER A 7 -13.33 -27.49 14.25
CA SER A 7 -12.45 -28.62 13.89
C SER A 7 -11.13 -28.07 13.32
N LYS A 8 -10.03 -28.32 14.03
CA LYS A 8 -8.66 -28.16 13.53
C LYS A 8 -8.33 -29.35 12.61
N LEU A 9 -8.06 -29.12 11.32
CA LEU A 9 -7.41 -30.11 10.48
C LEU A 9 -5.90 -29.89 10.52
N PHE A 10 -5.19 -30.89 11.05
CA PHE A 10 -3.74 -31.02 10.94
C PHE A 10 -3.40 -31.69 9.61
N PHE A 11 -2.58 -31.03 8.78
CA PHE A 11 -1.96 -31.66 7.61
C PHE A 11 -0.65 -32.32 8.01
N THR A 12 -0.63 -33.65 8.00
CA THR A 12 0.60 -34.44 8.14
C THR A 12 1.08 -34.85 6.75
N ARG A 13 2.23 -34.38 6.32
CA ARG A 13 2.92 -34.86 5.13
C ARG A 13 3.59 -36.20 5.45
N ILE A 14 3.19 -37.28 4.78
CA ILE A 14 3.89 -38.56 4.81
C ILE A 14 4.75 -38.67 3.53
N CYS A 15 6.06 -38.67 3.70
CA CYS A 15 7.00 -39.07 2.66
C CYS A 15 7.06 -40.60 2.61
N ALA A 16 6.69 -41.20 1.49
CA ALA A 16 6.89 -42.61 1.23
C ALA A 16 8.24 -42.84 0.55
N TYR A 17 9.16 -43.49 1.25
CA TYR A 17 10.36 -44.09 0.66
C TYR A 17 10.03 -45.50 0.17
N SER A 18 10.18 -45.74 -1.13
CA SER A 18 10.10 -47.09 -1.71
C SER A 18 11.44 -47.82 -1.57
N LEU A 19 11.44 -48.85 -0.77
CA LEU A 19 12.57 -49.79 -0.72
C LEU A 19 12.19 -51.04 -1.54
N ALA A 20 12.89 -51.27 -2.64
CA ALA A 20 12.73 -52.47 -3.46
C ALA A 20 13.45 -53.66 -2.79
N LEU A 21 12.71 -54.73 -2.49
CA LEU A 21 13.28 -56.03 -2.14
C LEU A 21 12.84 -57.05 -3.15
N VAL A 22 13.78 -57.59 -3.93
CA VAL A 22 13.60 -58.69 -4.85
C VAL A 22 13.74 -60.00 -4.07
N MET A 23 12.70 -60.86 -4.04
CA MET A 23 12.83 -62.30 -3.77
C MET A 23 11.70 -63.07 -4.43
N ALA A 24 12.10 -64.08 -5.12
CA ALA A 24 11.53 -65.17 -5.85
C ALA A 24 10.06 -65.61 -5.62
N GLY A 25 9.34 -65.70 -6.72
CA GLY A 25 8.57 -66.86 -7.12
C GLY A 25 7.28 -67.20 -6.36
N THR A 26 6.14 -66.63 -6.80
CA THR A 26 4.86 -67.34 -6.98
C THR A 26 3.95 -66.45 -7.85
N LEU A 27 3.45 -67.03 -8.95
CA LEU A 27 2.48 -66.40 -9.84
C LEU A 27 1.13 -66.31 -9.13
N ILE A 28 0.69 -65.10 -8.82
CA ILE A 28 -0.68 -64.80 -8.43
C ILE A 28 -1.33 -64.05 -9.60
N PRO A 29 -2.53 -64.50 -10.09
CA PRO A 29 -3.20 -63.83 -11.19
C PRO A 29 -3.62 -62.41 -10.77
N VAL A 30 -3.10 -61.41 -11.48
CA VAL A 30 -3.47 -60.00 -11.31
C VAL A 30 -4.80 -59.78 -12.04
N TYR A 31 -5.87 -59.63 -11.30
CA TYR A 31 -7.11 -59.07 -11.85
C TYR A 31 -6.94 -57.57 -12.04
N PRO A 32 -7.33 -56.98 -13.20
CA PRO A 32 -7.27 -55.55 -13.36
C PRO A 32 -8.34 -54.87 -12.47
N VAL A 33 -7.89 -54.24 -11.42
CA VAL A 33 -8.74 -53.31 -10.68
C VAL A 33 -8.92 -52.08 -11.58
N MET A 34 -10.11 -51.93 -12.16
CA MET A 34 -10.51 -50.70 -12.79
C MET A 34 -10.52 -49.60 -11.71
N ALA A 35 -9.48 -48.79 -11.70
CA ALA A 35 -9.51 -47.55 -10.96
C ALA A 35 -10.60 -46.65 -11.57
N LYS A 36 -11.73 -46.48 -10.86
CA LYS A 36 -12.64 -45.39 -11.12
C LYS A 36 -11.88 -44.11 -10.87
N THR A 37 -11.46 -43.45 -11.94
CA THR A 37 -11.01 -42.07 -11.90
C THR A 37 -12.23 -41.22 -11.54
N THR A 38 -12.39 -40.92 -10.27
CA THR A 38 -13.26 -39.84 -9.85
C THR A 38 -12.53 -38.55 -10.29
N GLN A 39 -12.98 -37.97 -11.40
CA GLN A 39 -12.65 -36.58 -11.68
C GLN A 39 -13.31 -35.79 -10.56
N GLU A 40 -12.51 -35.36 -9.57
CA GLU A 40 -12.85 -34.23 -8.78
C GLU A 40 -12.86 -33.03 -9.76
N GLU A 41 -14.08 -32.63 -10.14
CA GLU A 41 -14.30 -31.29 -10.68
C GLU A 41 -13.72 -30.32 -9.67
N GLN A 42 -12.50 -29.88 -9.92
CA GLN A 42 -12.05 -28.58 -9.39
C GLN A 42 -12.95 -27.55 -10.06
N THR A 43 -14.06 -27.26 -9.41
CA THR A 43 -14.72 -25.97 -9.57
C THR A 43 -13.72 -24.94 -9.10
N GLN A 44 -12.90 -24.47 -10.02
CA GLN A 44 -12.14 -23.26 -9.91
C GLN A 44 -13.23 -22.17 -9.79
N ASP A 45 -13.51 -21.82 -8.54
CA ASP A 45 -14.33 -20.65 -8.21
C ASP A 45 -13.47 -19.46 -8.62
N ASP A 46 -13.50 -19.14 -9.93
CA ASP A 46 -13.11 -17.86 -10.48
C ASP A 46 -14.16 -16.85 -9.99
N ALA A 47 -14.21 -16.65 -8.68
CA ALA A 47 -14.80 -15.48 -8.11
C ALA A 47 -13.93 -14.33 -8.65
N ASP A 48 -14.38 -13.72 -9.73
CA ASP A 48 -13.99 -12.40 -10.17
C ASP A 48 -14.17 -11.49 -8.95
N THR A 49 -13.10 -11.36 -8.15
CA THR A 49 -13.11 -10.55 -6.92
C THR A 49 -13.10 -9.12 -7.39
N GLN A 50 -14.25 -8.64 -7.83
CA GLN A 50 -14.44 -7.24 -8.20
C GLN A 50 -14.07 -6.41 -6.98
N MET A 51 -13.02 -5.59 -7.12
CA MET A 51 -12.57 -4.72 -6.04
C MET A 51 -13.68 -3.75 -5.67
N GLU A 52 -13.97 -3.66 -4.38
CA GLU A 52 -14.92 -2.68 -3.85
C GLU A 52 -14.43 -1.26 -4.14
N THR A 53 -15.27 -0.42 -4.72
CA THR A 53 -14.94 0.99 -5.00
C THR A 53 -15.65 1.89 -3.99
N ILE A 54 -14.87 2.75 -3.31
CA ILE A 54 -15.33 3.75 -2.36
C ILE A 54 -15.06 5.12 -2.95
N GLN A 55 -16.09 5.95 -3.01
CA GLN A 55 -15.99 7.30 -3.53
C GLN A 55 -15.74 8.30 -2.39
N ILE A 56 -14.80 9.21 -2.62
CA ILE A 56 -14.40 10.27 -1.70
C ILE A 56 -14.74 11.61 -2.36
N SER A 57 -15.60 12.39 -1.70
CA SER A 57 -16.12 13.65 -2.19
C SER A 57 -15.95 14.82 -1.22
N SER A 58 -15.49 14.56 0.02
CA SER A 58 -15.39 15.58 1.05
C SER A 58 -14.20 15.34 1.99
N ALA A 59 -13.83 16.36 2.77
CA ALA A 59 -12.85 16.22 3.85
C ALA A 59 -13.28 15.16 4.87
N ARG A 60 -14.58 15.08 5.17
CA ARG A 60 -15.13 14.09 6.09
C ARG A 60 -14.93 12.66 5.58
N ASP A 61 -15.11 12.41 4.28
CA ASP A 61 -14.87 11.08 3.72
C ASP A 61 -13.39 10.69 3.85
N LEU A 62 -12.46 11.66 3.76
CA LEU A 62 -11.04 11.42 4.02
C LEU A 62 -10.75 11.13 5.50
N GLU A 63 -11.45 11.79 6.42
CA GLU A 63 -11.36 11.53 7.86
C GLU A 63 -11.85 10.11 8.17
N GLU A 64 -13.00 9.70 7.62
CA GLU A 64 -13.54 8.34 7.74
C GLU A 64 -12.61 7.29 7.11
N LEU A 65 -11.99 7.59 5.96
CA LEU A 65 -10.97 6.74 5.36
C LEU A 65 -9.76 6.56 6.29
N ALA A 66 -9.29 7.64 6.90
CA ALA A 66 -8.16 7.60 7.83
C ALA A 66 -8.48 6.77 9.07
N GLU A 67 -9.68 6.88 9.63
CA GLU A 67 -10.14 6.05 10.75
C GLU A 67 -10.18 4.56 10.40
N ASN A 68 -10.58 4.22 9.20
CA ASN A 68 -10.64 2.83 8.73
C ASN A 68 -9.24 2.25 8.44
N CYS A 69 -8.27 3.08 8.05
CA CYS A 69 -6.93 2.68 7.63
C CYS A 69 -5.91 2.58 8.78
N HIS A 70 -6.30 2.21 10.01
CA HIS A 70 -5.36 1.94 11.10
C HIS A 70 -4.51 0.68 10.85
N THR A 71 -5.02 -0.24 10.01
CA THR A 71 -4.30 -1.41 9.51
C THR A 71 -4.42 -1.48 7.99
N ASP A 72 -3.50 -2.19 7.32
CA ASP A 72 -3.53 -2.38 5.87
C ASP A 72 -4.65 -3.32 5.38
N GLU A 73 -5.21 -4.12 6.28
CA GLU A 73 -6.25 -5.11 5.94
C GLU A 73 -7.54 -4.45 5.41
N TRP A 74 -7.93 -3.30 5.98
CA TRP A 74 -9.17 -2.66 5.56
C TRP A 74 -9.12 -2.12 4.14
N SER A 75 -8.02 -1.52 3.72
CA SER A 75 -7.87 -0.94 2.38
C SER A 75 -7.48 -1.98 1.31
N ARG A 76 -7.08 -3.19 1.71
CA ARG A 76 -6.72 -4.27 0.79
C ARG A 76 -7.89 -4.61 -0.13
N ASN A 77 -7.61 -4.78 -1.41
CA ASN A 77 -8.60 -5.10 -2.45
C ASN A 77 -9.73 -4.04 -2.57
N LYS A 78 -9.45 -2.78 -2.22
CA LYS A 78 -10.36 -1.67 -2.41
C LYS A 78 -9.78 -0.64 -3.36
N ILE A 79 -10.66 -0.01 -4.13
CA ILE A 79 -10.39 1.19 -4.91
C ILE A 79 -11.01 2.37 -4.17
N ILE A 80 -10.19 3.35 -3.84
CA ILE A 80 -10.61 4.61 -3.24
C ILE A 80 -10.43 5.67 -4.30
N GLU A 81 -11.48 6.37 -4.70
CA GLU A 81 -11.38 7.33 -5.79
C GLU A 81 -11.99 8.68 -5.46
N LEU A 82 -11.24 9.74 -5.77
CA LEU A 82 -11.78 11.09 -5.67
C LEU A 82 -12.80 11.32 -6.79
N THR A 83 -13.92 11.95 -6.44
CA THR A 83 -15.00 12.30 -7.38
C THR A 83 -15.13 13.80 -7.60
N GLN A 84 -14.44 14.60 -6.80
CA GLN A 84 -14.35 16.07 -6.93
C GLN A 84 -13.12 16.61 -6.21
N ASP A 85 -12.83 17.90 -6.40
CA ASP A 85 -11.81 18.62 -5.66
C ASP A 85 -12.22 18.75 -4.18
N ILE A 86 -11.26 18.63 -3.26
CA ILE A 86 -11.48 18.68 -1.81
C ILE A 86 -10.61 19.80 -1.22
N ASP A 87 -11.25 20.69 -0.46
CA ASP A 87 -10.58 21.68 0.34
C ASP A 87 -10.52 21.23 1.81
N LEU A 88 -9.30 21.09 2.35
CA LEU A 88 -9.07 20.69 3.74
C LEU A 88 -8.96 21.90 4.70
N ALA A 89 -9.29 23.11 4.26
CA ALA A 89 -9.29 24.26 5.15
C ALA A 89 -10.30 24.07 6.29
N GLY A 90 -9.79 24.04 7.53
CA GLY A 90 -10.61 23.84 8.73
C GLY A 90 -11.03 22.39 9.01
N SER A 91 -10.53 21.42 8.25
CA SER A 91 -10.69 19.99 8.52
C SER A 91 -9.73 19.51 9.60
N ASP A 92 -10.15 18.49 10.35
CA ASP A 92 -9.30 17.78 11.33
C ASP A 92 -8.50 16.63 10.69
N PHE A 93 -8.56 16.48 9.36
CA PHE A 93 -7.81 15.44 8.65
C PHE A 93 -6.31 15.62 8.84
N LEU A 94 -5.64 14.60 9.33
CA LEU A 94 -4.18 14.59 9.54
C LEU A 94 -3.45 13.78 8.47
N ASN A 95 -3.77 12.51 8.35
CA ASN A 95 -3.14 11.58 7.40
C ASN A 95 -3.88 10.25 7.34
N ILE A 96 -3.60 9.45 6.31
CA ILE A 96 -4.03 8.06 6.21
C ILE A 96 -2.92 7.18 6.82
N PRO A 97 -3.18 6.45 7.92
CA PRO A 97 -2.13 5.75 8.68
C PRO A 97 -1.42 4.65 7.90
N VAL A 98 -2.17 3.67 7.36
CA VAL A 98 -1.61 2.53 6.61
C VAL A 98 -2.50 2.24 5.40
N PHE A 99 -1.91 2.19 4.21
CA PHE A 99 -2.67 2.03 2.97
C PHE A 99 -2.11 0.91 2.09
N ARG A 100 -2.99 0.02 1.61
CA ARG A 100 -2.66 -1.09 0.73
C ARG A 100 -3.64 -1.29 -0.43
N GLY A 101 -4.58 -0.38 -0.62
CA GLY A 101 -5.54 -0.36 -1.72
C GLY A 101 -5.02 0.38 -2.94
N VAL A 102 -5.94 0.76 -3.82
CA VAL A 102 -5.68 1.64 -4.96
C VAL A 102 -6.35 2.98 -4.70
N PHE A 103 -5.57 4.03 -4.49
CA PHE A 103 -6.07 5.40 -4.35
C PHE A 103 -5.94 6.14 -5.68
N LYS A 104 -7.05 6.55 -6.25
CA LYS A 104 -7.14 7.29 -7.51
C LYS A 104 -7.54 8.74 -7.27
N GLY A 105 -6.63 9.64 -7.54
CA GLY A 105 -6.94 11.09 -7.52
C GLY A 105 -7.83 11.55 -8.67
N ASN A 106 -7.89 10.80 -9.79
CA ASN A 106 -8.71 11.06 -10.97
C ASN A 106 -8.54 12.47 -11.57
N GLY A 107 -7.39 13.12 -11.32
CA GLY A 107 -7.13 14.49 -11.74
C GLY A 107 -7.75 15.56 -10.85
N HIS A 108 -8.46 15.17 -9.79
CA HIS A 108 -8.96 16.09 -8.76
C HIS A 108 -7.85 16.55 -7.83
N LYS A 109 -8.13 17.65 -7.12
CA LYS A 109 -7.17 18.30 -6.24
C LYS A 109 -7.60 18.17 -4.79
N ILE A 110 -6.63 17.91 -3.92
CA ILE A 110 -6.76 18.11 -2.49
C ILE A 110 -5.92 19.34 -2.14
N THR A 111 -6.56 20.35 -1.57
CA THR A 111 -5.94 21.65 -1.27
C THR A 111 -5.97 21.96 0.21
N ASN A 112 -5.14 22.92 0.65
CA ASN A 112 -5.03 23.36 2.04
C ASN A 112 -4.69 22.23 3.03
N TYR A 113 -4.01 21.17 2.55
CA TYR A 113 -3.50 20.13 3.44
C TYR A 113 -2.50 20.75 4.43
N ARG A 114 -2.69 20.47 5.71
CA ARG A 114 -1.81 20.94 6.77
C ARG A 114 -1.47 19.82 7.72
N TYR A 115 -0.20 19.54 7.82
CA TYR A 115 0.33 18.70 8.88
C TYR A 115 1.38 19.51 9.65
N ASN A 116 1.16 19.63 10.95
CA ASN A 116 2.12 20.20 11.89
C ASN A 116 2.07 19.33 13.15
N GLY A 117 2.80 18.23 13.13
CA GLY A 117 2.75 17.24 14.21
C GLY A 117 4.10 16.59 14.45
N ASN A 118 4.20 15.84 15.55
CA ASN A 118 5.42 15.20 16.02
C ASN A 118 5.44 13.70 15.66
N GLY A 119 4.88 13.32 14.53
CA GLY A 119 4.89 11.93 14.06
C GLY A 119 6.23 11.52 13.45
N TYR A 120 6.80 10.38 13.87
CA TYR A 120 8.05 9.85 13.31
C TYR A 120 7.98 9.61 11.78
N VAL A 121 6.82 9.23 11.27
CA VAL A 121 6.55 9.06 9.84
C VAL A 121 5.39 9.95 9.46
N THR A 122 5.58 10.81 8.46
CA THR A 122 4.63 11.86 8.11
C THR A 122 4.46 11.98 6.60
N GLY A 123 3.22 12.17 6.18
CA GLY A 123 2.76 12.39 4.82
C GLY A 123 1.25 12.35 4.78
N PHE A 124 0.66 12.66 3.63
CA PHE A 124 -0.77 12.43 3.41
C PHE A 124 -1.13 10.95 3.65
N PHE A 125 -0.26 10.03 3.16
CA PHE A 125 -0.17 8.64 3.60
C PHE A 125 1.05 8.50 4.51
N ARG A 126 0.90 7.98 5.72
CA ARG A 126 2.07 7.65 6.53
C ARG A 126 2.84 6.48 5.92
N TYR A 127 2.11 5.41 5.60
CA TYR A 127 2.65 4.22 4.96
C TYR A 127 1.81 3.82 3.76
N VAL A 128 2.48 3.58 2.62
CA VAL A 128 1.91 2.85 1.48
C VAL A 128 2.59 1.49 1.45
N GLU A 129 1.84 0.45 1.75
CA GLU A 129 2.36 -0.91 1.88
C GLU A 129 2.49 -1.62 0.53
N GLU A 130 3.20 -2.74 0.51
CA GLU A 130 3.39 -3.55 -0.69
C GLU A 130 2.05 -3.96 -1.32
N GLY A 131 1.90 -3.71 -2.61
CA GLY A 131 0.64 -3.86 -3.35
C GLY A 131 -0.27 -2.63 -3.31
N GLY A 132 -0.02 -1.65 -2.43
CA GLY A 132 -0.72 -0.36 -2.43
C GLY A 132 -0.32 0.51 -3.61
N ILE A 133 -1.27 1.24 -4.18
CA ILE A 133 -1.06 2.15 -5.31
C ILE A 133 -1.70 3.50 -4.98
N VAL A 134 -0.95 4.57 -5.18
CA VAL A 134 -1.44 5.96 -5.15
C VAL A 134 -1.17 6.60 -6.49
N GLU A 135 -2.22 7.03 -7.18
CA GLU A 135 -2.08 7.54 -8.53
C GLU A 135 -2.93 8.78 -8.83
N ASN A 136 -2.44 9.63 -9.74
CA ASN A 136 -3.13 10.80 -10.26
C ASN A 136 -3.63 11.77 -9.16
N LEU A 137 -2.89 11.88 -8.05
CA LEU A 137 -3.21 12.77 -6.94
C LEU A 137 -2.49 14.11 -7.11
N TYR A 138 -3.25 15.20 -7.11
CA TYR A 138 -2.73 16.54 -6.89
C TYR A 138 -2.97 16.95 -5.44
N LEU A 139 -1.91 17.18 -4.69
CA LEU A 139 -1.95 17.61 -3.30
C LEU A 139 -1.26 18.97 -3.16
N SER A 140 -1.89 19.90 -2.44
CA SER A 140 -1.22 21.16 -2.10
C SER A 140 -1.40 21.53 -0.63
N GLY A 141 -0.36 22.11 -0.06
CA GLY A 141 -0.38 22.51 1.35
C GLY A 141 0.98 22.59 2.01
N ASN A 142 0.99 22.44 3.34
CA ASN A 142 2.19 22.54 4.15
C ASN A 142 2.32 21.31 5.05
N VAL A 143 3.48 20.67 4.99
CA VAL A 143 3.83 19.52 5.81
C VAL A 143 5.09 19.89 6.59
N THR A 144 4.92 20.15 7.89
CA THR A 144 6.01 20.60 8.75
C THR A 144 6.12 19.71 9.98
N SER A 145 7.33 19.52 10.46
CA SER A 145 7.57 18.83 11.71
C SER A 145 8.89 19.27 12.35
N GLU A 146 8.87 19.49 13.66
CA GLU A 146 10.01 19.93 14.44
C GLU A 146 10.81 18.79 15.08
N ASP A 147 10.32 17.56 15.02
CA ASP A 147 10.94 16.40 15.66
C ASP A 147 12.30 16.01 15.03
N GLU A 148 13.20 15.45 15.84
CA GLU A 148 14.58 15.15 15.43
C GLU A 148 14.75 13.85 14.65
N LYS A 149 13.72 13.03 14.54
CA LYS A 149 13.81 11.71 13.87
C LYS A 149 12.56 11.48 13.01
N GLN A 150 12.60 11.91 11.75
CA GLN A 150 11.40 11.88 10.93
C GLN A 150 11.66 11.50 9.48
N CYS A 151 10.73 10.70 8.96
CA CYS A 151 10.58 10.43 7.55
C CYS A 151 9.40 11.27 7.05
N ILE A 152 9.66 12.35 6.33
CA ILE A 152 8.65 13.29 5.85
C ILE A 152 8.60 13.28 4.33
N GLY A 153 7.46 12.87 3.78
CA GLY A 153 7.13 13.08 2.39
C GLY A 153 5.74 13.67 2.27
N ALA A 154 5.53 14.68 1.44
CA ALA A 154 4.20 15.30 1.41
C ALA A 154 3.11 14.33 0.98
N ILE A 155 3.38 13.43 0.02
CA ILE A 155 2.45 12.37 -0.40
C ILE A 155 2.57 11.18 0.55
N CYS A 156 3.79 10.69 0.84
CA CYS A 156 3.97 9.49 1.64
C CYS A 156 5.23 9.57 2.50
N GLY A 157 5.13 9.20 3.76
CA GLY A 157 6.27 9.10 4.66
C GLY A 157 7.18 7.94 4.29
N ILE A 158 6.67 6.70 4.29
CA ILE A 158 7.41 5.49 3.89
C ILE A 158 6.61 4.73 2.82
N ASN A 159 7.23 4.52 1.66
CA ASN A 159 6.64 3.82 0.53
C ASN A 159 7.26 2.44 0.31
N ARG A 160 6.43 1.40 0.30
CA ARG A 160 6.71 0.02 -0.13
C ARG A 160 5.93 -0.38 -1.36
N GLY A 161 4.91 0.43 -1.73
CA GLY A 161 4.02 0.24 -2.86
C GLY A 161 4.41 1.06 -4.09
N THR A 162 3.41 1.56 -4.80
CA THR A 162 3.60 2.37 -6.01
C THR A 162 2.94 3.74 -5.86
N ILE A 163 3.72 4.80 -6.06
CA ILE A 163 3.22 6.18 -6.14
C ILE A 163 3.54 6.69 -7.53
N ARG A 164 2.50 7.03 -8.29
CA ARG A 164 2.69 7.43 -9.70
C ARG A 164 1.77 8.57 -10.13
N ASP A 165 2.25 9.36 -11.08
CA ASP A 165 1.48 10.45 -11.70
C ASP A 165 0.94 11.46 -10.67
N CYS A 166 1.65 11.63 -9.53
CA CYS A 166 1.25 12.49 -8.44
C CYS A 166 1.99 13.83 -8.48
N THR A 167 1.33 14.88 -8.05
CA THR A 167 1.93 16.21 -7.92
C THR A 167 1.75 16.74 -6.50
N PHE A 168 2.82 17.23 -5.90
CA PHE A 168 2.76 18.04 -4.69
C PHE A 168 3.15 19.48 -5.00
N GLN A 169 2.42 20.42 -4.40
CA GLN A 169 2.76 21.86 -4.44
C GLN A 169 2.63 22.50 -3.07
N GLY A 170 3.72 23.00 -2.52
CA GLY A 170 3.66 23.67 -1.22
C GLY A 170 4.97 23.69 -0.48
N LEU A 171 4.89 23.64 0.86
CA LEU A 171 6.04 23.61 1.76
C LEU A 171 6.16 22.24 2.42
N VAL A 172 7.37 21.67 2.37
CA VAL A 172 7.76 20.56 3.24
C VAL A 172 8.94 20.99 4.07
N GLU A 173 8.83 20.85 5.39
CA GLU A 173 9.90 21.22 6.32
C GLU A 173 10.09 20.15 7.38
N GLY A 174 11.32 19.65 7.49
CA GLY A 174 11.69 18.61 8.45
C GLY A 174 13.18 18.58 8.72
N LYS A 175 13.65 17.54 9.43
CA LYS A 175 15.08 17.42 9.77
C LYS A 175 15.78 16.26 9.08
N TYR A 176 15.13 15.11 9.01
CA TYR A 176 15.67 13.88 8.40
C TYR A 176 14.75 13.42 7.28
N GLU A 177 15.23 12.58 6.39
CA GLU A 177 14.53 11.98 5.25
C GLU A 177 13.33 12.81 4.76
N THR A 178 13.61 14.07 4.39
CA THR A 178 12.58 15.06 4.03
C THR A 178 12.46 15.18 2.51
N ALA A 179 11.23 15.10 1.98
CA ALA A 179 11.04 15.20 0.53
C ALA A 179 9.65 15.71 0.12
N GLY A 180 9.57 16.17 -1.13
CA GLY A 180 8.33 16.65 -1.71
C GLY A 180 7.32 15.55 -2.01
N ILE A 181 7.74 14.32 -2.26
CA ILE A 181 6.84 13.18 -2.55
C ILE A 181 6.96 12.12 -1.47
N VAL A 182 8.13 11.51 -1.28
CA VAL A 182 8.30 10.35 -0.38
C VAL A 182 9.49 10.58 0.54
N GLY A 183 9.31 10.46 1.84
CA GLY A 183 10.41 10.53 2.83
C GLY A 183 11.41 9.39 2.63
N ILE A 184 10.97 8.14 2.76
CA ILE A 184 11.77 6.93 2.48
C ILE A 184 11.03 6.07 1.45
N ASN A 185 11.70 5.74 0.35
CA ASN A 185 11.25 4.74 -0.62
C ASN A 185 12.01 3.44 -0.37
N GLU A 186 11.32 2.42 0.19
CA GLU A 186 11.93 1.14 0.53
C GLU A 186 12.12 0.23 -0.70
N GLY A 187 12.79 -0.92 -0.55
CA GLY A 187 13.27 -1.74 -1.66
C GLY A 187 12.22 -2.20 -2.68
N THR A 188 10.97 -2.43 -2.25
CA THR A 188 9.83 -2.75 -3.14
C THR A 188 9.13 -1.51 -3.69
N GLY A 189 9.39 -0.34 -3.10
CA GLY A 189 8.72 0.92 -3.41
C GLY A 189 9.09 1.46 -4.79
N THR A 190 8.08 1.97 -5.49
CA THR A 190 8.22 2.61 -6.80
C THR A 190 7.62 4.01 -6.77
N VAL A 191 8.36 5.01 -7.26
CA VAL A 191 7.91 6.39 -7.44
C VAL A 191 8.10 6.78 -8.89
N GLN A 192 7.02 7.03 -9.62
CA GLN A 192 7.08 7.25 -11.08
C GLN A 192 6.31 8.49 -11.51
N ARG A 193 6.85 9.27 -12.44
CA ARG A 193 6.21 10.43 -13.08
C ARG A 193 5.58 11.41 -12.09
N CYS A 194 6.21 11.52 -10.90
CA CYS A 194 5.77 12.44 -9.88
C CYS A 194 6.45 13.81 -10.01
N THR A 195 5.77 14.85 -9.56
CA THR A 195 6.26 16.22 -9.64
C THR A 195 6.17 16.93 -8.30
N THR A 196 7.24 17.60 -7.91
CA THR A 196 7.25 18.49 -6.74
C THR A 196 7.43 19.95 -7.16
N LYS A 197 6.66 20.85 -6.52
CA LYS A 197 6.75 22.31 -6.68
C LYS A 197 6.70 22.99 -5.31
N GLY A 198 7.36 24.15 -5.19
CA GLY A 198 7.35 24.91 -3.94
C GLY A 198 8.68 24.89 -3.21
N THR A 199 8.71 24.47 -1.96
CA THR A 199 9.93 24.46 -1.14
C THR A 199 10.02 23.19 -0.32
N VAL A 200 11.21 22.58 -0.28
CA VAL A 200 11.53 21.43 0.59
C VAL A 200 12.76 21.81 1.42
N THR A 201 12.61 21.84 2.74
CA THR A 201 13.71 22.19 3.64
C THR A 201 13.98 21.05 4.62
N GLY A 202 15.24 20.64 4.70
CA GLY A 202 15.69 19.61 5.65
C GLY A 202 17.18 19.72 5.95
N TYR A 203 17.66 18.93 6.92
CA TYR A 203 19.09 18.90 7.28
C TYR A 203 19.81 17.68 6.76
N TYR A 204 19.14 16.50 6.78
CA TYR A 204 19.73 15.24 6.35
C TYR A 204 18.81 14.54 5.38
N TYR A 205 19.37 13.94 4.32
CA TYR A 205 18.64 13.21 3.30
C TYR A 205 17.45 14.00 2.74
N THR A 206 17.72 15.23 2.32
CA THR A 206 16.70 16.11 1.73
C THR A 206 16.65 15.92 0.22
N GLY A 207 15.45 15.70 -0.32
CA GLY A 207 15.25 15.50 -1.76
C GLY A 207 13.98 16.13 -2.29
N GLY A 208 14.02 16.63 -3.51
CA GLY A 208 12.81 17.17 -4.15
C GLY A 208 11.73 16.10 -4.37
N ILE A 209 12.11 14.87 -4.68
CA ILE A 209 11.20 13.75 -4.91
C ILE A 209 11.25 12.75 -3.76
N VAL A 210 12.42 12.21 -3.44
CA VAL A 210 12.61 11.19 -2.39
C VAL A 210 13.76 11.62 -1.50
N GLY A 211 13.58 11.57 -0.17
CA GLY A 211 14.62 11.87 0.81
C GLY A 211 15.66 10.75 0.86
N LYS A 212 15.24 9.51 1.09
CA LYS A 212 16.11 8.35 1.10
C LYS A 212 15.52 7.24 0.21
N ASN A 213 16.29 6.80 -0.79
CA ASN A 213 15.82 5.84 -1.78
C ASN A 213 16.57 4.51 -1.70
N PHE A 214 15.80 3.42 -1.55
CA PHE A 214 16.24 2.03 -1.69
C PHE A 214 15.49 1.26 -2.78
N GLY A 215 14.41 1.87 -3.34
CA GLY A 215 13.57 1.31 -4.38
C GLY A 215 13.81 1.96 -5.74
N THR A 216 12.75 2.08 -6.54
CA THR A 216 12.81 2.66 -7.88
C THR A 216 12.23 4.07 -7.90
N VAL A 217 12.96 5.00 -8.53
CA VAL A 217 12.47 6.35 -8.87
C VAL A 217 12.66 6.55 -10.37
N ASP A 218 11.59 6.83 -11.10
CA ASP A 218 11.60 6.90 -12.56
C ASP A 218 10.79 8.09 -13.07
N ASN A 219 11.34 8.82 -14.05
CA ASN A 219 10.69 9.92 -14.78
C ASN A 219 10.05 11.00 -13.88
N CYS A 220 10.62 11.27 -12.70
CA CYS A 220 10.12 12.31 -11.78
C CYS A 220 10.77 13.67 -12.05
N SER A 221 10.04 14.74 -11.73
CA SER A 221 10.51 16.12 -11.94
C SER A 221 10.43 16.94 -10.65
N ASN A 222 11.53 17.56 -10.29
CA ASN A 222 11.57 18.51 -9.16
C ASN A 222 11.66 19.95 -9.65
N TYR A 223 10.72 20.78 -9.27
CA TYR A 223 10.69 22.24 -9.47
C TYR A 223 10.61 22.98 -8.13
N ALA A 224 10.85 22.29 -7.02
CA ALA A 224 10.93 22.94 -5.72
C ALA A 224 12.34 23.47 -5.43
N ASN A 225 12.43 24.52 -4.63
CA ASN A 225 13.66 24.93 -3.98
C ASN A 225 14.00 23.92 -2.87
N ILE A 226 15.27 23.52 -2.78
CA ILE A 226 15.77 22.59 -1.78
C ILE A 226 16.72 23.35 -0.85
#